data_a503957db70c02e975fa66146c68ad59
#
_entry.id   a503957db70c02e975fa66146c68ad59
#
_cell.length_a   1.000
_cell.length_b   1.000
_cell.length_c   1.000
_cell.angle_alpha   90.00
_cell.angle_beta   90.00
_cell.angle_gamma   90.00
#
_symmetry.space_group_name_H-M   'P 1'
#
loop_
_entity.id
_entity.type
_entity.pdbx_description
1 polymer ?
#
loop_
_entity_poly.entity_id
_entity_poly.type
_entity_poly.pdbx_seq_one_letter_code
_entity_poly.pdbx_strand_id
1 'polypeptide(L)'
;MLTINLNRCIQYAVKNGMHYLKYLEEVVDLVHKVQTAYNENLKELKAKGMLPLFDAGYINLSRQYLTIGVNGLVEAAEFLGIEISDNPQYAAFVQDVLGIVEKYNKQYRTADVLFNCEMIPAENVGVKHLINIKTVAER
;
A
#
# COMPACT_ATOMS: atom_id res chain seq x y z
N MET A 1 -7.59 6.05 2.65
CA MET A 1 -6.86 4.92 2.02
C MET A 1 -5.81 5.47 1.06
N LEU A 2 -4.61 4.91 1.12
CA LEU A 2 -3.56 5.11 0.12
C LEU A 2 -3.19 3.76 -0.48
N THR A 3 -3.01 3.71 -1.81
CA THR A 3 -2.70 2.47 -2.53
C THR A 3 -1.27 2.50 -3.05
N ILE A 4 -0.50 1.48 -2.69
CA ILE A 4 0.87 1.27 -3.15
C ILE A 4 0.83 0.44 -4.44
N ASN A 5 1.42 0.96 -5.50
CA ASN A 5 1.64 0.22 -6.72
C ASN A 5 2.93 -0.58 -6.59
N LEU A 6 2.81 -1.85 -6.19
CA LEU A 6 3.96 -2.73 -5.94
C LEU A 6 4.82 -2.93 -7.19
N ASN A 7 4.19 -3.10 -8.34
CA ASN A 7 4.90 -3.27 -9.60
C ASN A 7 5.81 -2.06 -9.91
N ARG A 8 5.28 -0.85 -9.76
CA ARG A 8 6.08 0.37 -9.98
C ARG A 8 7.19 0.55 -8.96
N CYS A 9 6.91 0.29 -7.68
CA CYS A 9 7.91 0.37 -6.62
C CYS A 9 9.06 -0.61 -6.86
N ILE A 10 8.76 -1.85 -7.20
CA ILE A 10 9.76 -2.89 -7.41
C ILE A 10 10.57 -2.62 -8.69
N GLN A 11 9.92 -2.25 -9.78
CA GLN A 11 10.62 -1.87 -11.02
C GLN A 11 11.57 -0.69 -10.81
N TYR A 12 11.10 0.35 -10.08
CA TYR A 12 11.92 1.51 -9.80
C TYR A 12 13.16 1.15 -8.98
N ALA A 13 12.98 0.35 -7.93
CA ALA A 13 14.09 -0.09 -7.09
C ALA A 13 15.14 -0.87 -7.90
N VAL A 14 14.71 -1.88 -8.67
CA VAL A 14 15.60 -2.71 -9.48
C VAL A 14 16.33 -1.89 -10.54
N LYS A 15 15.65 -1.00 -11.25
CA LYS A 15 16.26 -0.11 -12.27
C LYS A 15 17.31 0.84 -11.69
N ASN A 16 17.18 1.21 -10.42
CA ASN A 16 18.14 2.09 -9.73
C ASN A 16 19.16 1.32 -8.87
N GLY A 17 19.28 -0.01 -9.04
CA GLY A 17 20.23 -0.82 -8.32
C GLY A 17 19.97 -0.93 -6.81
N MET A 18 18.75 -0.68 -6.37
CA MET A 18 18.34 -0.78 -4.97
C MET A 18 17.74 -2.16 -4.68
N HIS A 19 17.90 -2.64 -3.45
CA HIS A 19 17.20 -3.83 -3.00
C HIS A 19 15.70 -3.52 -2.84
N TYR A 20 14.85 -4.18 -3.61
CA TYR A 20 13.43 -3.83 -3.73
C TYR A 20 12.64 -3.92 -2.41
N LEU A 21 12.94 -4.90 -1.54
CA LEU A 21 12.28 -5.01 -0.23
C LEU A 21 12.66 -3.84 0.68
N LYS A 22 13.93 -3.40 0.66
CA LYS A 22 14.36 -2.24 1.45
C LYS A 22 13.70 -0.95 0.97
N TYR A 23 13.64 -0.74 -0.34
CA TYR A 23 12.92 0.40 -0.90
C TYR A 23 11.42 0.35 -0.59
N LEU A 24 10.81 -0.84 -0.65
CA LEU A 24 9.41 -1.01 -0.28
C LEU A 24 9.17 -0.67 1.20
N GLU A 25 10.08 -1.03 2.10
CA GLU A 25 9.99 -0.60 3.51
C GLU A 25 9.95 0.93 3.65
N GLU A 26 10.79 1.65 2.93
CA GLU A 26 10.80 3.13 2.93
C GLU A 26 9.47 3.70 2.42
N VAL A 27 8.93 3.13 1.35
CA VAL A 27 7.63 3.55 0.79
C VAL A 27 6.49 3.27 1.76
N VAL A 28 6.46 2.08 2.36
CA VAL A 28 5.42 1.67 3.33
C VAL A 28 5.47 2.56 4.57
N ASP A 29 6.66 2.86 5.09
CA ASP A 29 6.85 3.78 6.22
C ASP A 29 6.31 5.18 5.90
N LEU A 30 6.65 5.71 4.72
CA LEU A 30 6.15 7.00 4.26
C LEU A 30 4.62 7.02 4.15
N VAL A 31 4.02 5.97 3.60
CA VAL A 31 2.55 5.86 3.47
C VAL A 31 1.88 5.86 4.84
N HIS A 32 2.45 5.16 5.83
CA HIS A 32 1.92 5.16 7.20
C HIS A 32 2.02 6.55 7.85
N LYS A 33 3.15 7.25 7.67
CA LYS A 33 3.31 8.63 8.14
C LYS A 33 2.26 9.57 7.54
N VAL A 34 2.03 9.49 6.23
CA VAL A 34 1.03 10.31 5.53
C VAL A 34 -0.39 9.98 6.02
N GLN A 35 -0.73 8.69 6.18
CA GLN A 35 -2.03 8.28 6.69
C GLN A 35 -2.25 8.75 8.13
N THR A 36 -1.22 8.69 8.97
CA THR A 36 -1.29 9.18 10.36
C THR A 36 -1.52 10.70 10.39
N ALA A 37 -0.76 11.46 9.59
CA ALA A 37 -0.95 12.91 9.47
C ALA A 37 -2.36 13.28 8.95
N TYR A 38 -2.87 12.52 7.97
CA TYR A 38 -4.23 12.69 7.48
C TYR A 38 -5.27 12.45 8.59
N ASN A 39 -5.08 11.41 9.41
CA ASN A 39 -5.96 11.13 10.53
C ASN A 39 -5.96 12.27 11.59
N GLU A 40 -4.80 12.85 11.87
CA GLU A 40 -4.72 14.01 12.76
C GLU A 40 -5.49 15.22 12.19
N ASN A 41 -5.37 15.47 10.88
CA ASN A 41 -6.16 16.51 10.21
C ASN A 41 -7.68 16.25 10.34
N LEU A 42 -8.13 14.99 10.20
CA LEU A 42 -9.54 14.64 10.41
C LEU A 42 -10.00 14.92 11.85
N LYS A 43 -9.14 14.66 12.85
CA LYS A 43 -9.45 15.00 14.26
C LYS A 43 -9.63 16.52 14.46
N GLU A 44 -8.77 17.32 13.83
CA GLU A 44 -8.89 18.79 13.88
C GLU A 44 -10.18 19.28 13.20
N LEU A 45 -10.51 18.76 12.02
CA LEU A 45 -11.74 19.11 11.31
C LEU A 45 -12.97 18.72 12.11
N LYS A 46 -12.96 17.55 12.77
CA LYS A 46 -14.03 17.14 13.69
C LYS A 46 -14.16 18.11 14.85
N ALA A 47 -13.05 18.49 15.50
CA ALA A 47 -13.07 19.43 16.62
C ALA A 47 -13.64 20.81 16.25
N LYS A 48 -13.55 21.18 14.97
CA LYS A 48 -14.13 22.43 14.41
C LYS A 48 -15.58 22.26 13.95
N GLY A 49 -16.23 21.10 14.16
CA GLY A 49 -17.60 20.83 13.72
C GLY A 49 -17.76 20.75 12.18
N MET A 50 -16.69 20.50 11.45
CA MET A 50 -16.67 20.44 9.97
C MET A 50 -17.01 19.07 9.39
N LEU A 51 -17.24 18.07 10.24
CA LEU A 51 -17.52 16.69 9.86
C LEU A 51 -18.87 16.22 10.44
N PRO A 52 -20.00 16.63 9.85
CA PRO A 52 -21.33 16.43 10.44
C PRO A 52 -21.69 14.97 10.70
N LEU A 53 -21.24 14.02 9.87
CA LEU A 53 -21.49 12.59 10.09
C LEU A 53 -20.76 12.03 11.32
N PHE A 54 -19.55 12.55 11.60
CA PHE A 54 -18.79 12.21 12.79
C PHE A 54 -19.39 12.87 14.04
N ASP A 55 -19.86 14.12 13.91
CA ASP A 55 -20.48 14.87 14.99
C ASP A 55 -21.84 14.28 15.38
N ALA A 56 -22.60 13.80 14.41
CA ALA A 56 -23.85 13.07 14.61
C ALA A 56 -23.69 11.65 15.15
N GLY A 57 -22.42 11.14 15.28
CA GLY A 57 -22.13 9.83 15.85
C GLY A 57 -22.28 8.66 14.87
N TYR A 58 -22.53 8.89 13.57
CA TYR A 58 -22.60 7.82 12.56
C TYR A 58 -21.26 7.18 12.27
N ILE A 59 -20.17 7.95 12.38
CA ILE A 59 -18.79 7.47 12.14
C ILE A 59 -17.93 7.79 13.37
N ASN A 60 -17.18 6.80 13.83
CA ASN A 60 -16.25 6.96 14.93
C ASN A 60 -14.81 6.86 14.45
N LEU A 61 -14.03 7.95 14.60
CA LEU A 61 -12.63 8.00 14.17
C LEU A 61 -11.74 6.96 14.84
N SER A 62 -11.99 6.63 16.11
CA SER A 62 -11.19 5.63 16.83
C SER A 62 -11.47 4.19 16.39
N ARG A 63 -12.52 3.96 15.61
CA ARG A 63 -12.89 2.66 15.05
C ARG A 63 -12.72 2.57 13.54
N GLN A 64 -12.25 3.64 12.92
CA GLN A 64 -12.00 3.69 11.49
C GLN A 64 -10.61 3.17 11.17
N TYR A 65 -10.51 2.24 10.23
CA TYR A 65 -9.22 1.76 9.73
C TYR A 65 -8.61 2.78 8.75
N LEU A 66 -7.31 2.99 8.91
CA LEU A 66 -6.47 3.62 7.89
C LEU A 66 -5.97 2.50 6.97
N THR A 67 -6.59 2.37 5.81
CA THR A 67 -6.31 1.26 4.90
C THR A 67 -5.09 1.54 4.04
N ILE A 68 -4.14 0.61 4.06
CA ILE A 68 -3.04 0.53 3.10
C ILE A 68 -3.51 -0.38 1.96
N GLY A 69 -3.82 0.21 0.81
CA GLY A 69 -4.13 -0.55 -0.39
C GLY A 69 -2.86 -1.03 -1.08
N VAL A 70 -2.90 -2.22 -1.65
CA VAL A 70 -1.81 -2.74 -2.50
C VAL A 70 -2.37 -3.27 -3.82
N ASN A 71 -1.65 -3.05 -4.91
CA ASN A 71 -1.95 -3.63 -6.21
C ASN A 71 -0.67 -3.93 -6.99
N GLY A 72 -0.80 -4.63 -8.11
CA GLY A 72 0.33 -4.94 -8.98
C GLY A 72 1.28 -6.02 -8.42
N LEU A 73 0.80 -6.90 -7.53
CA LEU A 73 1.60 -7.97 -6.93
C LEU A 73 2.01 -9.02 -7.98
N VAL A 74 1.07 -9.42 -8.82
CA VAL A 74 1.29 -10.39 -9.90
C VAL A 74 2.29 -9.86 -10.90
N GLU A 75 2.09 -8.65 -11.39
CA GLU A 75 2.97 -7.99 -12.36
C GLU A 75 4.38 -7.75 -11.78
N ALA A 76 4.48 -7.51 -10.47
CA ALA A 76 5.76 -7.40 -9.80
C ALA A 76 6.51 -8.74 -9.74
N ALA A 77 5.80 -9.84 -9.47
CA ALA A 77 6.38 -11.19 -9.50
C ALA A 77 6.87 -11.55 -10.90
N GLU A 78 6.05 -11.32 -11.93
CA GLU A 78 6.42 -11.53 -13.34
C GLU A 78 7.66 -10.73 -13.73
N PHE A 79 7.74 -9.46 -13.33
CA PHE A 79 8.91 -8.61 -13.58
C PHE A 79 10.20 -9.17 -12.94
N LEU A 80 10.09 -9.79 -11.77
CA LEU A 80 11.21 -10.44 -11.09
C LEU A 80 11.52 -11.84 -11.62
N GLY A 81 10.76 -12.34 -12.61
CA GLY A 81 10.90 -13.68 -13.16
C GLY A 81 10.42 -14.79 -12.21
N ILE A 82 9.53 -14.45 -11.28
CA ILE A 82 8.92 -15.41 -10.36
C ILE A 82 7.67 -15.99 -11.00
N GLU A 83 7.64 -17.31 -11.17
CA GLU A 83 6.47 -18.01 -11.72
C GLU A 83 5.28 -17.91 -10.78
N ILE A 84 4.13 -17.47 -11.32
CA ILE A 84 2.88 -17.33 -10.57
C ILE A 84 2.19 -18.68 -10.54
N SER A 85 2.48 -19.45 -9.51
CA SER A 85 1.90 -20.78 -9.27
C SER A 85 1.95 -21.10 -7.78
N ASP A 86 1.39 -22.23 -7.40
CA ASP A 86 1.50 -22.76 -6.02
C ASP A 86 2.92 -23.33 -5.81
N ASN A 87 3.90 -22.45 -5.71
CA ASN A 87 5.29 -22.79 -5.47
C ASN A 87 5.88 -21.99 -4.29
N PRO A 88 6.92 -22.53 -3.62
CA PRO A 88 7.53 -21.89 -2.46
C PRO A 88 8.13 -20.52 -2.77
N GLN A 89 8.62 -20.27 -3.99
CA GLN A 89 9.25 -19.00 -4.37
C GLN A 89 8.22 -17.87 -4.45
N TYR A 90 7.07 -18.14 -5.07
CA TYR A 90 5.98 -17.16 -5.13
C TYR A 90 5.38 -16.91 -3.74
N ALA A 91 5.16 -17.97 -2.96
CA ALA A 91 4.68 -17.85 -1.59
C ALA A 91 5.63 -17.00 -0.72
N ALA A 92 6.94 -17.23 -0.80
CA ALA A 92 7.93 -16.43 -0.08
C ALA A 92 7.91 -14.96 -0.52
N PHE A 93 7.84 -14.69 -1.82
CA PHE A 93 7.72 -13.31 -2.35
C PHE A 93 6.49 -12.59 -1.80
N VAL A 94 5.33 -13.24 -1.82
CA VAL A 94 4.08 -12.67 -1.28
C VAL A 94 4.20 -12.41 0.21
N GLN A 95 4.76 -13.36 0.97
CA GLN A 95 4.98 -13.21 2.42
C GLN A 95 5.94 -12.07 2.73
N ASP A 96 7.03 -11.92 2.01
CA ASP A 96 8.01 -10.85 2.19
C ASP A 96 7.37 -9.48 1.95
N VAL A 97 6.66 -9.33 0.84
CA VAL A 97 6.02 -8.07 0.46
C VAL A 97 4.90 -7.67 1.43
N LEU A 98 3.97 -8.59 1.69
CA LEU A 98 2.84 -8.30 2.59
C LEU A 98 3.28 -8.25 4.05
N GLY A 99 4.29 -9.00 4.43
CA GLY A 99 4.90 -8.98 5.77
C GLY A 99 5.49 -7.62 6.13
N ILE A 100 6.04 -6.88 5.15
CA ILE A 100 6.49 -5.50 5.36
C ILE A 100 5.30 -4.62 5.74
N VAL A 101 4.19 -4.67 5.01
CA VAL A 101 3.00 -3.87 5.33
C VAL A 101 2.45 -4.22 6.70
N GLU A 102 2.37 -5.51 7.02
CA GLU A 102 1.89 -5.97 8.34
C GLU A 102 2.79 -5.51 9.48
N LYS A 103 4.11 -5.56 9.31
CA LYS A 103 5.10 -5.05 10.27
C LYS A 103 4.83 -3.58 10.60
N TYR A 104 4.66 -2.74 9.59
CA TYR A 104 4.41 -1.31 9.78
C TYR A 104 3.00 -1.03 10.28
N ASN A 105 1.98 -1.81 9.89
CA ASN A 105 0.65 -1.74 10.48
C ASN A 105 0.69 -1.94 12.00
N LYS A 106 1.48 -2.92 12.47
CA LYS A 106 1.68 -3.17 13.92
C LYS A 106 2.45 -2.06 14.60
N GLN A 107 3.50 -1.52 13.94
CA GLN A 107 4.36 -0.46 14.47
C GLN A 107 3.61 0.86 14.65
N TYR A 108 2.77 1.24 13.69
CA TYR A 108 2.03 2.51 13.70
C TYR A 108 0.68 2.44 14.44
N ARG A 109 0.22 1.25 14.79
CA ARG A 109 -1.04 1.06 15.52
C ARG A 109 -0.96 1.68 16.91
N THR A 110 -2.02 2.42 17.27
CA THR A 110 -2.24 2.95 18.63
C THR A 110 -3.63 2.54 19.12
N ALA A 111 -3.99 2.94 20.35
CA ALA A 111 -5.34 2.71 20.89
C ALA A 111 -6.44 3.36 20.02
N ASP A 112 -6.12 4.50 19.39
CA ASP A 112 -7.07 5.33 18.63
C ASP A 112 -6.86 5.22 17.10
N VAL A 113 -5.82 4.53 16.64
CA VAL A 113 -5.48 4.42 15.21
C VAL A 113 -5.27 2.97 14.86
N LEU A 114 -6.10 2.47 13.95
CA LEU A 114 -6.06 1.11 13.44
C LEU A 114 -5.65 1.12 11.97
N PHE A 115 -4.81 0.17 11.59
CA PHE A 115 -4.38 -0.04 10.20
C PHE A 115 -4.82 -1.42 9.72
N ASN A 116 -5.17 -1.52 8.44
CA ASN A 116 -5.32 -2.77 7.73
C ASN A 116 -4.65 -2.71 6.35
N CYS A 117 -4.47 -3.85 5.73
CA CYS A 117 -3.99 -3.98 4.36
C CYS A 117 -5.08 -4.63 3.51
N GLU A 118 -5.32 -4.08 2.33
CA GLU A 118 -6.30 -4.61 1.38
C GLU A 118 -5.70 -4.72 -0.03
N MET A 119 -5.95 -5.85 -0.67
CA MET A 119 -5.71 -5.99 -2.11
C MET A 119 -6.79 -5.20 -2.85
N ILE A 120 -6.37 -4.19 -3.61
CA ILE A 120 -7.30 -3.35 -4.35
C ILE A 120 -7.56 -3.98 -5.71
N PRO A 121 -8.83 -4.36 -6.01
CA PRO A 121 -9.19 -4.83 -7.34
C PRO A 121 -8.91 -3.73 -8.37
N ALA A 122 -8.14 -4.05 -9.37
CA ALA A 122 -7.64 -3.06 -10.30
C ALA A 122 -7.75 -3.55 -11.76
N GLU A 123 -8.92 -4.06 -12.16
CA GLU A 123 -9.15 -4.64 -13.48
C GLU A 123 -8.69 -3.71 -14.62
N ASN A 124 -8.98 -2.42 -14.54
CA ASN A 124 -8.55 -1.44 -15.53
C ASN A 124 -7.13 -0.91 -15.31
N VAL A 125 -6.57 -1.06 -14.12
CA VAL A 125 -5.21 -0.61 -13.80
C VAL A 125 -4.19 -1.63 -14.30
N GLY A 126 -4.51 -2.93 -14.30
CA GLY A 126 -3.66 -3.97 -14.88
C GLY A 126 -3.35 -3.70 -16.36
N VAL A 127 -4.35 -3.34 -17.15
CA VAL A 127 -4.16 -2.96 -18.56
C VAL A 127 -3.26 -1.72 -18.71
N LYS A 128 -3.45 -0.70 -17.88
CA LYS A 128 -2.59 0.50 -17.87
C LYS A 128 -1.15 0.18 -17.44
N HIS A 129 -0.96 -0.77 -16.54
CA HIS A 129 0.36 -1.23 -16.13
C HIS A 129 1.10 -1.92 -17.28
N LEU A 130 0.42 -2.80 -18.03
CA LEU A 130 0.98 -3.48 -19.20
C LEU A 130 1.35 -2.51 -20.33
N ILE A 131 0.51 -1.53 -20.61
CA ILE A 131 0.77 -0.50 -21.63
C ILE A 131 2.01 0.33 -21.25
N ASN A 132 2.12 0.74 -19.99
CA ASN A 132 3.28 1.52 -19.52
C ASN A 132 4.59 0.73 -19.52
N ILE A 133 4.55 -0.60 -19.29
CA ILE A 133 5.72 -1.47 -19.38
C ILE A 133 6.24 -1.50 -20.82
N LYS A 134 5.37 -1.68 -21.81
CA LYS A 134 5.76 -1.68 -23.23
C LYS A 134 6.38 -0.34 -23.66
N THR A 135 5.77 0.78 -23.29
CA THR A 135 6.27 2.13 -23.63
C THR A 135 7.63 2.48 -23.00
N VAL A 136 7.96 1.88 -21.85
CA VAL A 136 9.26 2.09 -21.17
C VAL A 136 10.34 1.14 -21.70
N ALA A 137 9.96 -0.04 -22.19
CA ALA A 137 10.88 -1.00 -22.79
C ALA A 137 11.33 -0.60 -24.21
N GLU A 138 10.55 0.25 -24.88
CA GLU A 138 10.85 0.77 -26.24
C GLU A 138 11.63 2.11 -26.24
N ARG A 139 12.03 2.62 -25.09
CA ARG A 139 12.87 3.82 -24.91
C ARG A 139 14.21 3.45 -24.27
#